data_f158eb40f6e8b5725d9ecc98e28613f6
#
_entry.id   f158eb40f6e8b5725d9ecc98e28613f6
#
_cell.length_a   1.000
_cell.length_b   1.000
_cell.length_c   1.000
_cell.angle_alpha   90.00
_cell.angle_beta   90.00
_cell.angle_gamma   90.00
#
_symmetry.space_group_name_H-M   'P 1'
#
loop_
_entity.id
_entity.type
_entity.pdbx_description
1 polymer ?
#
loop_
_entity_poly.entity_id
_entity_poly.type
_entity_poly.pdbx_seq_one_letter_code
_entity_poly.pdbx_strand_id
1 'polypeptide(L)'
;MRKTLIIIVSVIVGAIIGTVVLVFGVLPAFEDECAGDECTQTDGPTLVPVPLPTRMPTREKAYKPVLYLYPQEERQLAVTLDVEGELGTVYPAPERQVQTEEGTRASWTISAAPDGTLTDASGRTYPSLFWDGPVSLTSPEQGFVVAREDAVPFLEEKLGQLGLSDKEAADFITYWAPRIRANEYTFVSFDASSYAQQVTYSFADEAGKQVVPDTFIRVFMTMRKAEASTVVTPQNFASTPTRSGFTVVEWGGTEQ
;
A
#
# COMPACT_ATOMS: atom_id res chain seq x y z
N MET A 1 52.52 34.77 19.47
CA MET A 1 52.12 35.52 18.27
C MET A 1 51.00 34.80 17.59
N ARG A 2 49.74 35.28 17.85
CA ARG A 2 48.53 34.70 17.26
C ARG A 2 48.28 35.40 15.92
N LYS A 3 48.19 34.64 14.82
CA LYS A 3 47.75 35.16 13.53
C LYS A 3 46.25 34.95 13.37
N THR A 4 45.52 36.06 13.36
CA THR A 4 44.10 36.14 13.13
C THR A 4 43.85 36.05 11.61
N LEU A 5 43.08 35.06 11.17
CA LEU A 5 42.66 34.89 9.78
C LEU A 5 41.29 35.60 9.62
N ILE A 6 41.25 36.65 8.84
CA ILE A 6 40.04 37.39 8.48
C ILE A 6 39.49 36.77 7.19
N ILE A 7 38.28 36.16 7.25
CA ILE A 7 37.53 35.68 6.08
C ILE A 7 36.59 36.82 5.66
N ILE A 8 36.84 37.35 4.45
CA ILE A 8 35.94 38.34 3.81
C ILE A 8 34.92 37.54 3.00
N VAL A 9 33.65 37.64 3.39
CA VAL A 9 32.52 37.09 2.61
C VAL A 9 32.01 38.24 1.72
N SER A 10 32.22 38.14 0.42
CA SER A 10 31.64 39.04 -0.58
C SER A 10 30.25 38.56 -0.97
N VAL A 11 29.23 39.31 -0.62
CA VAL A 11 27.85 39.11 -1.10
C VAL A 11 27.68 39.90 -2.39
N ILE A 12 27.53 39.22 -3.52
CA ILE A 12 27.12 39.85 -4.77
C ILE A 12 25.61 39.80 -4.87
N VAL A 13 24.98 40.93 -4.75
CA VAL A 13 23.51 41.12 -5.02
C VAL A 13 23.40 41.48 -6.50
N GLY A 14 22.99 40.56 -7.34
CA GLY A 14 22.63 40.79 -8.74
C GLY A 14 21.14 41.10 -8.87
N ALA A 15 20.80 42.36 -9.13
CA ALA A 15 19.44 42.75 -9.48
C ALA A 15 19.19 42.42 -10.98
N ILE A 16 18.32 41.44 -11.26
CA ILE A 16 17.82 41.22 -12.60
C ILE A 16 16.47 41.93 -12.74
N ILE A 17 16.49 43.00 -13.50
CA ILE A 17 15.28 43.72 -13.95
C ILE A 17 14.74 42.89 -15.16
N GLY A 18 13.73 42.09 -14.92
CA GLY A 18 12.99 41.37 -15.97
C GLY A 18 11.91 42.27 -16.58
N THR A 19 12.10 42.71 -17.83
CA THR A 19 11.09 43.41 -18.63
C THR A 19 10.01 42.39 -19.02
N VAL A 20 8.80 42.49 -18.48
CA VAL A 20 7.63 41.70 -18.93
C VAL A 20 7.06 42.40 -20.16
N VAL A 21 7.23 41.80 -21.33
CA VAL A 21 6.55 42.18 -22.56
C VAL A 21 5.19 41.44 -22.61
N LEU A 22 4.12 42.18 -22.35
CA LEU A 22 2.76 41.71 -22.57
C LEU A 22 2.44 41.81 -24.07
N VAL A 23 2.48 40.67 -24.76
CA VAL A 23 1.97 40.56 -26.15
C VAL A 23 0.47 40.33 -26.09
N PHE A 24 -0.32 41.36 -26.35
CA PHE A 24 -1.76 41.24 -26.62
C PHE A 24 -1.94 40.66 -28.04
N GLY A 25 -2.18 39.39 -28.12
CA GLY A 25 -2.63 38.75 -29.36
C GLY A 25 -4.12 39.11 -29.59
N VAL A 26 -4.39 39.91 -30.59
CA VAL A 26 -5.75 40.15 -31.10
C VAL A 26 -6.16 38.87 -31.85
N LEU A 27 -7.14 38.14 -31.30
CA LEU A 27 -7.80 37.05 -31.98
C LEU A 27 -8.71 37.65 -33.06
N PRO A 28 -8.67 37.21 -34.33
CA PRO A 28 -9.65 37.63 -35.33
C PRO A 28 -11.01 37.05 -34.94
N ALA A 29 -12.02 37.92 -34.90
CA ALA A 29 -13.40 37.51 -34.82
C ALA A 29 -13.75 36.74 -36.10
N PHE A 30 -14.14 35.49 -35.96
CA PHE A 30 -14.82 34.78 -37.08
C PHE A 30 -16.25 35.31 -37.15
N GLU A 31 -16.53 36.09 -38.16
CA GLU A 31 -17.89 36.41 -38.57
C GLU A 31 -18.47 35.20 -39.29
N ASP A 32 -19.48 34.58 -38.69
CA ASP A 32 -20.30 33.55 -39.33
C ASP A 32 -21.20 34.20 -40.35
N GLU A 33 -20.81 34.14 -41.62
CA GLU A 33 -21.66 34.45 -42.74
C GLU A 33 -22.31 33.15 -43.28
N CYS A 34 -23.41 32.73 -42.66
CA CYS A 34 -24.32 31.75 -43.22
C CYS A 34 -25.44 32.44 -43.96
N ALA A 35 -25.26 32.70 -45.27
CA ALA A 35 -26.32 33.04 -46.17
C ALA A 35 -26.51 31.90 -47.16
N GLY A 36 -27.60 31.13 -47.00
CA GLY A 36 -28.02 30.13 -47.99
C GLY A 36 -28.71 28.92 -47.33
N ASP A 37 -29.98 28.73 -47.71
CA ASP A 37 -30.78 27.54 -47.40
C ASP A 37 -30.09 26.26 -47.88
N GLU A 38 -29.64 25.42 -46.97
CA GLU A 38 -29.46 23.97 -46.98
C GLU A 38 -28.36 23.54 -46.01
N CYS A 39 -28.61 23.70 -44.71
CA CYS A 39 -27.81 22.94 -43.73
C CYS A 39 -28.36 21.52 -43.63
N THR A 40 -27.81 20.60 -44.42
CA THR A 40 -27.96 19.17 -44.16
C THR A 40 -27.25 18.85 -42.84
N GLN A 41 -28.04 18.55 -41.79
CA GLN A 41 -27.52 17.95 -40.56
C GLN A 41 -26.86 16.62 -40.91
N THR A 42 -25.54 16.64 -41.00
CA THR A 42 -24.77 15.41 -40.91
C THR A 42 -24.83 14.97 -39.43
N ASP A 43 -25.53 13.88 -39.17
CA ASP A 43 -25.49 13.19 -37.88
C ASP A 43 -24.03 12.89 -37.51
N GLY A 44 -23.47 13.73 -36.67
CA GLY A 44 -22.17 13.49 -36.08
C GLY A 44 -22.21 12.18 -35.26
N PRO A 45 -21.08 11.46 -35.09
CA PRO A 45 -21.07 10.21 -34.34
C PRO A 45 -21.65 10.46 -32.96
N THR A 46 -22.72 9.74 -32.64
CA THR A 46 -23.34 9.74 -31.31
C THR A 46 -22.27 9.32 -30.30
N LEU A 47 -21.77 10.27 -29.51
CA LEU A 47 -20.85 9.98 -28.41
C LEU A 47 -21.60 9.13 -27.39
N VAL A 48 -21.33 7.83 -27.40
CA VAL A 48 -21.77 6.93 -26.34
C VAL A 48 -21.07 7.38 -25.05
N PRO A 49 -21.80 7.73 -23.97
CA PRO A 49 -21.18 8.09 -22.74
C PRO A 49 -20.37 6.89 -22.22
N VAL A 50 -19.04 7.02 -22.21
CA VAL A 50 -18.19 6.04 -21.55
C VAL A 50 -18.45 6.20 -20.06
N PRO A 51 -18.95 5.17 -19.36
CA PRO A 51 -19.13 5.27 -17.93
C PRO A 51 -17.78 5.62 -17.28
N LEU A 52 -17.72 6.78 -16.63
CA LEU A 52 -16.57 7.14 -15.80
C LEU A 52 -16.38 6.04 -14.75
N PRO A 53 -15.15 5.59 -14.50
CA PRO A 53 -14.89 4.66 -13.43
C PRO A 53 -15.42 5.27 -12.13
N THR A 54 -16.31 4.57 -11.47
CA THR A 54 -17.13 5.06 -10.36
C THR A 54 -16.28 5.50 -9.14
N ARG A 55 -15.00 5.11 -9.11
CA ARG A 55 -14.02 5.53 -8.10
C ARG A 55 -12.59 5.46 -8.67
N MET A 56 -11.86 6.55 -8.55
CA MET A 56 -10.42 6.53 -8.80
C MET A 56 -9.70 5.95 -7.57
N PRO A 57 -8.66 5.15 -7.76
CA PRO A 57 -7.82 4.71 -6.66
C PRO A 57 -7.17 5.94 -5.98
N THR A 58 -7.23 6.00 -4.67
CA THR A 58 -6.52 6.99 -3.86
C THR A 58 -5.18 6.44 -3.42
N ARG A 59 -4.16 7.30 -3.38
CA ARG A 59 -2.83 6.92 -2.86
C ARG A 59 -2.87 7.00 -1.34
N GLU A 60 -2.88 5.85 -0.71
CA GLU A 60 -2.92 5.68 0.73
C GLU A 60 -1.58 5.14 1.24
N LYS A 61 -1.30 5.29 2.52
CA LYS A 61 -0.14 4.63 3.12
C LYS A 61 -0.54 3.22 3.59
N ALA A 62 0.18 2.19 3.13
CA ALA A 62 0.13 0.89 3.76
C ALA A 62 0.89 0.97 5.08
N TYR A 63 0.17 0.79 6.18
CA TYR A 63 0.75 0.75 7.52
C TYR A 63 1.03 -0.67 7.92
N LYS A 64 2.29 -0.90 8.31
CA LYS A 64 2.75 -2.12 8.93
C LYS A 64 2.40 -3.42 8.16
N PRO A 65 2.67 -3.53 6.85
CA PRO A 65 2.72 -4.84 6.24
C PRO A 65 3.81 -5.69 6.92
N VAL A 66 3.41 -6.84 7.43
CA VAL A 66 4.27 -7.79 8.16
C VAL A 66 4.19 -9.13 7.49
N LEU A 67 5.32 -9.73 7.13
CA LEU A 67 5.42 -11.01 6.46
C LEU A 67 6.03 -12.06 7.39
N TYR A 68 5.32 -13.14 7.62
CA TYR A 68 5.76 -14.33 8.37
C TYR A 68 5.98 -15.49 7.42
N LEU A 69 7.00 -16.29 7.69
CA LEU A 69 7.36 -17.46 6.90
C LEU A 69 7.40 -18.69 7.79
N TYR A 70 6.66 -19.73 7.45
CA TYR A 70 6.54 -20.97 8.19
C TYR A 70 6.84 -22.16 7.27
N PRO A 71 8.11 -22.46 6.98
CA PRO A 71 8.46 -23.70 6.26
C PRO A 71 8.23 -24.91 7.16
N GLN A 72 8.11 -26.10 6.56
CA GLN A 72 7.99 -27.35 7.33
C GLN A 72 9.31 -27.75 8.02
N GLU A 73 10.44 -27.37 7.45
CA GLU A 73 11.78 -27.58 7.96
C GLU A 73 12.55 -26.26 7.82
N GLU A 74 13.53 -26.05 8.70
CA GLU A 74 14.40 -24.87 8.58
C GLU A 74 15.08 -24.86 7.21
N ARG A 75 15.00 -23.71 6.55
CA ARG A 75 15.58 -23.54 5.21
C ARG A 75 16.00 -22.10 4.95
N GLN A 76 17.03 -21.95 4.16
CA GLN A 76 17.43 -20.65 3.64
C GLN A 76 16.52 -20.24 2.47
N LEU A 77 16.08 -19.00 2.49
CA LEU A 77 15.23 -18.41 1.46
C LEU A 77 15.78 -17.04 1.05
N ALA A 78 15.84 -16.81 -0.26
CA ALA A 78 15.89 -15.48 -0.81
C ALA A 78 14.45 -14.96 -0.93
N VAL A 79 14.13 -13.91 -0.21
CA VAL A 79 12.82 -13.24 -0.24
C VAL A 79 12.95 -11.96 -1.02
N THR A 80 12.11 -11.78 -2.02
CA THR A 80 12.02 -10.54 -2.81
C THR A 80 10.64 -9.94 -2.66
N LEU A 81 10.60 -8.67 -2.34
CA LEU A 81 9.42 -7.81 -2.30
C LEU A 81 9.48 -6.84 -3.46
N ASP A 82 8.45 -6.80 -4.28
CA ASP A 82 8.22 -5.79 -5.32
C ASP A 82 6.99 -4.95 -4.93
N VAL A 83 7.16 -3.63 -4.92
CA VAL A 83 6.10 -2.67 -4.61
C VAL A 83 6.00 -1.64 -5.74
N GLU A 84 4.80 -1.43 -6.27
CA GLU A 84 4.53 -0.31 -7.18
C GLU A 84 4.60 1.01 -6.42
N GLY A 85 5.76 1.65 -6.42
CA GLY A 85 6.00 2.91 -5.71
C GLY A 85 7.27 2.88 -4.85
N GLU A 86 7.27 3.65 -3.77
CA GLU A 86 8.41 3.81 -2.89
C GLU A 86 8.22 3.00 -1.60
N LEU A 87 9.31 2.44 -1.09
CA LEU A 87 9.37 1.89 0.25
C LEU A 87 9.76 2.99 1.24
N GLY A 88 9.04 3.08 2.35
CA GLY A 88 9.37 3.93 3.48
C GLY A 88 10.31 3.22 4.45
N THR A 89 9.79 2.79 5.59
CA THR A 89 10.56 2.00 6.58
C THR A 89 10.55 0.54 6.19
N VAL A 90 11.71 -0.10 6.26
CA VAL A 90 11.88 -1.55 6.02
C VAL A 90 12.68 -2.15 7.17
N TYR A 91 12.24 -3.27 7.74
CA TYR A 91 12.93 -3.93 8.84
C TYR A 91 12.73 -5.46 8.84
N PRO A 92 13.79 -6.27 9.00
CA PRO A 92 15.18 -5.84 9.01
C PRO A 92 15.59 -5.14 7.71
N ALA A 93 16.72 -4.43 7.75
CA ALA A 93 17.23 -3.79 6.54
C ALA A 93 17.46 -4.84 5.44
N PRO A 94 16.97 -4.62 4.22
CA PRO A 94 17.20 -5.55 3.12
C PRO A 94 18.69 -5.54 2.70
N GLU A 95 19.18 -6.67 2.22
CA GLU A 95 20.52 -6.76 1.66
C GLU A 95 20.66 -5.89 0.40
N ARG A 96 19.57 -5.79 -0.35
CA ARG A 96 19.49 -4.97 -1.56
C ARG A 96 18.14 -4.28 -1.65
N GLN A 97 18.17 -2.99 -1.96
CA GLN A 97 16.99 -2.20 -2.32
C GLN A 97 17.32 -1.40 -3.59
N VAL A 98 16.48 -1.52 -4.61
CA VAL A 98 16.67 -0.86 -5.90
C VAL A 98 15.36 -0.27 -6.40
N GLN A 99 15.44 0.86 -7.08
CA GLN A 99 14.35 1.39 -7.88
C GLN A 99 14.30 0.64 -9.21
N THR A 100 13.10 0.28 -9.65
CA THR A 100 12.79 -0.33 -10.94
C THR A 100 11.86 0.61 -11.73
N GLU A 101 11.57 0.27 -12.98
CA GLU A 101 10.62 1.04 -13.78
C GLU A 101 9.20 1.00 -13.21
N GLU A 102 8.85 -0.08 -12.50
CA GLU A 102 7.53 -0.33 -11.92
C GLU A 102 7.42 0.12 -10.46
N GLY A 103 8.56 0.40 -9.78
CA GLY A 103 8.55 0.79 -8.36
C GLY A 103 9.83 0.42 -7.63
N THR A 104 9.72 -0.13 -6.44
CA THR A 104 10.87 -0.49 -5.59
C THR A 104 10.91 -1.99 -5.33
N ARG A 105 12.09 -2.58 -5.48
CA ARG A 105 12.40 -3.96 -5.10
C ARG A 105 13.30 -4.00 -3.90
N ALA A 106 12.95 -4.79 -2.89
CA ALA A 106 13.79 -5.11 -1.74
C ALA A 106 14.01 -6.62 -1.64
N SER A 107 15.19 -7.06 -1.20
CA SER A 107 15.50 -8.49 -1.05
C SER A 107 16.32 -8.80 0.18
N TRP A 108 16.07 -9.97 0.75
CA TRP A 108 16.70 -10.55 1.93
C TRP A 108 17.10 -11.99 1.65
N THR A 109 18.22 -12.42 2.24
CA THR A 109 18.57 -13.83 2.38
C THR A 109 18.47 -14.19 3.86
N ILE A 110 17.58 -15.09 4.19
CA ILE A 110 17.26 -15.44 5.58
C ILE A 110 17.10 -16.95 5.74
N SER A 111 17.48 -17.49 6.90
CA SER A 111 17.03 -18.81 7.33
C SER A 111 15.67 -18.66 8.02
N ALA A 112 14.65 -19.39 7.55
CA ALA A 112 13.34 -19.43 8.15
C ALA A 112 13.13 -20.75 8.85
N ALA A 113 12.76 -20.71 10.14
CA ALA A 113 12.44 -21.89 10.94
C ALA A 113 10.93 -22.18 10.94
N PRO A 114 10.50 -23.42 11.24
CA PRO A 114 9.08 -23.79 11.29
C PRO A 114 8.22 -22.98 12.26
N ASP A 115 8.82 -22.45 13.32
CA ASP A 115 8.15 -21.59 14.31
C ASP A 115 7.99 -20.12 13.86
N GLY A 116 8.49 -19.79 12.66
CA GLY A 116 8.45 -18.46 12.05
C GLY A 116 9.65 -17.57 12.45
N THR A 117 10.61 -18.08 13.19
CA THR A 117 11.85 -17.35 13.47
C THR A 117 12.65 -17.19 12.19
N LEU A 118 13.03 -15.96 11.87
CA LEU A 118 13.87 -15.60 10.74
C LEU A 118 15.27 -15.24 11.25
N THR A 119 16.31 -15.80 10.65
CA THR A 119 17.70 -15.52 11.04
C THR A 119 18.46 -14.97 9.82
N ASP A 120 19.14 -13.83 9.99
CA ASP A 120 19.99 -13.24 8.94
C ASP A 120 21.41 -13.85 8.96
N ALA A 121 22.22 -13.47 7.98
CA ALA A 121 23.60 -13.95 7.84
C ALA A 121 24.50 -13.57 9.03
N SER A 122 24.12 -12.58 9.84
CA SER A 122 24.85 -12.21 11.07
C SER A 122 24.46 -13.05 12.29
N GLY A 123 23.46 -13.92 12.15
CA GLY A 123 22.89 -14.72 13.24
C GLY A 123 21.85 -13.97 14.07
N ARG A 124 21.43 -12.78 13.66
CA ARG A 124 20.38 -12.03 14.34
C ARG A 124 19.01 -12.57 13.95
N THR A 125 18.12 -12.67 14.94
CA THR A 125 16.78 -13.24 14.74
C THR A 125 15.69 -12.18 14.72
N TYR A 126 14.64 -12.45 13.93
CA TYR A 126 13.48 -11.59 13.74
C TYR A 126 12.20 -12.44 13.72
N PRO A 127 11.06 -11.93 14.22
CA PRO A 127 9.80 -12.64 14.14
C PRO A 127 9.14 -12.54 12.73
N SER A 128 9.54 -11.57 11.92
CA SER A 128 8.91 -11.27 10.62
C SER A 128 9.74 -10.28 9.83
N LEU A 129 9.42 -10.13 8.54
CA LEU A 129 9.84 -8.98 7.74
C LEU A 129 8.75 -7.91 7.81
N PHE A 130 9.15 -6.65 7.85
CA PHE A 130 8.25 -5.50 7.94
C PHE A 130 8.64 -4.44 6.92
N TRP A 131 7.64 -3.74 6.38
CA TRP A 131 7.84 -2.54 5.59
C TRP A 131 6.64 -1.59 5.72
N ASP A 132 6.76 -0.36 5.24
CA ASP A 132 5.66 0.55 4.98
C ASP A 132 5.90 1.34 3.68
N GLY A 133 4.85 1.91 3.13
CA GLY A 133 4.95 2.72 1.91
C GLY A 133 3.60 3.12 1.35
N PRO A 134 3.57 4.03 0.38
CA PRO A 134 2.34 4.41 -0.30
C PRO A 134 1.86 3.30 -1.23
N VAL A 135 0.54 3.05 -1.21
CA VAL A 135 -0.17 2.12 -2.10
C VAL A 135 -1.40 2.82 -2.69
N SER A 136 -1.82 2.42 -3.88
CA SER A 136 -3.03 2.95 -4.50
C SER A 136 -4.18 1.98 -4.27
N LEU A 137 -5.15 2.36 -3.44
CA LEU A 137 -6.22 1.46 -3.01
C LEU A 137 -7.58 1.92 -3.54
N THR A 138 -8.40 0.95 -3.88
CA THR A 138 -9.82 1.19 -4.11
C THR A 138 -10.54 1.16 -2.76
N SER A 139 -11.28 2.23 -2.44
CA SER A 139 -12.05 2.26 -1.18
C SER A 139 -13.10 1.14 -1.18
N PRO A 140 -13.12 0.29 -0.14
CA PRO A 140 -14.07 -0.81 -0.06
C PRO A 140 -15.50 -0.33 0.15
N GLU A 141 -16.47 -1.05 -0.47
CA GLU A 141 -17.91 -0.80 -0.32
C GLU A 141 -18.54 -1.68 0.75
N GLN A 142 -17.94 -2.85 1.01
CA GLN A 142 -18.40 -3.80 2.02
C GLN A 142 -17.49 -3.73 3.24
N GLY A 143 -18.05 -3.94 4.42
CA GLY A 143 -17.32 -3.91 5.66
C GLY A 143 -18.21 -3.99 6.86
N PHE A 144 -17.73 -3.47 7.98
CA PHE A 144 -18.40 -3.48 9.27
C PHE A 144 -18.30 -2.09 9.90
N VAL A 145 -19.31 -1.69 10.65
CA VAL A 145 -19.24 -0.54 11.55
C VAL A 145 -19.01 -1.09 12.96
N VAL A 146 -17.85 -0.76 13.52
CA VAL A 146 -17.36 -1.30 14.79
C VAL A 146 -17.40 -0.20 15.84
N ALA A 147 -18.10 -0.42 16.94
CA ALA A 147 -18.07 0.49 18.08
C ALA A 147 -16.70 0.38 18.78
N ARG A 148 -16.29 1.47 19.43
CA ARG A 148 -15.01 1.56 20.14
C ARG A 148 -14.77 0.40 21.11
N GLU A 149 -15.77 0.05 21.90
CA GLU A 149 -15.71 -1.01 22.90
C GLU A 149 -15.56 -2.41 22.29
N ASP A 150 -16.08 -2.61 21.07
CA ASP A 150 -16.09 -3.89 20.38
C ASP A 150 -14.83 -4.15 19.54
N ALA A 151 -13.90 -3.18 19.47
CA ALA A 151 -12.73 -3.26 18.59
C ALA A 151 -11.90 -4.54 18.78
N VAL A 152 -11.65 -4.95 20.02
CA VAL A 152 -10.83 -6.16 20.29
C VAL A 152 -11.59 -7.44 19.97
N PRO A 153 -12.77 -7.71 20.55
CA PRO A 153 -13.50 -8.95 20.25
C PRO A 153 -13.86 -9.07 18.76
N PHE A 154 -14.17 -7.97 18.10
CA PHE A 154 -14.38 -7.95 16.65
C PHE A 154 -13.13 -8.41 15.87
N LEU A 155 -11.95 -7.86 16.21
CA LEU A 155 -10.71 -8.24 15.53
C LEU A 155 -10.34 -9.70 15.82
N GLU A 156 -10.47 -10.17 17.08
CA GLU A 156 -10.23 -11.57 17.42
C GLU A 156 -11.07 -12.53 16.58
N GLU A 157 -12.38 -12.25 16.45
CA GLU A 157 -13.29 -13.05 15.63
C GLU A 157 -12.89 -13.03 14.15
N LYS A 158 -12.70 -11.82 13.58
CA LYS A 158 -12.49 -11.69 12.13
C LYS A 158 -11.12 -12.18 11.68
N LEU A 159 -10.07 -11.93 12.46
CA LEU A 159 -8.72 -12.40 12.14
C LEU A 159 -8.62 -13.92 12.19
N GLY A 160 -9.31 -14.56 13.15
CA GLY A 160 -9.44 -16.01 13.19
C GLY A 160 -10.15 -16.58 11.95
N GLN A 161 -11.27 -15.95 11.52
CA GLN A 161 -11.97 -16.31 10.29
C GLN A 161 -11.08 -16.14 9.03
N LEU A 162 -10.17 -15.16 9.03
CA LEU A 162 -9.23 -14.90 7.95
C LEU A 162 -7.97 -15.78 8.00
N GLY A 163 -7.82 -16.61 9.03
CA GLY A 163 -6.77 -17.63 9.12
C GLY A 163 -5.49 -17.18 9.83
N LEU A 164 -5.51 -16.04 10.54
CA LEU A 164 -4.39 -15.65 11.40
C LEU A 164 -4.35 -16.54 12.65
N SER A 165 -3.14 -16.91 13.06
CA SER A 165 -2.90 -17.55 14.36
C SER A 165 -3.05 -16.55 15.51
N ASP A 166 -3.19 -17.03 16.74
CA ASP A 166 -3.30 -16.19 17.94
C ASP A 166 -2.13 -15.21 18.07
N LYS A 167 -0.90 -15.65 17.71
CA LYS A 167 0.30 -14.80 17.72
C LYS A 167 0.20 -13.65 16.70
N GLU A 168 -0.16 -13.97 15.46
CA GLU A 168 -0.30 -12.99 14.39
C GLU A 168 -1.48 -12.03 14.65
N ALA A 169 -2.58 -12.57 15.17
CA ALA A 169 -3.73 -11.78 15.58
C ALA A 169 -3.37 -10.83 16.75
N ALA A 170 -2.60 -11.29 17.74
CA ALA A 170 -2.13 -10.44 18.82
C ALA A 170 -1.24 -9.28 18.32
N ASP A 171 -0.33 -9.55 17.38
CA ASP A 171 0.51 -8.53 16.75
C ASP A 171 -0.34 -7.51 15.96
N PHE A 172 -1.35 -7.98 15.24
CA PHE A 172 -2.30 -7.14 14.52
C PHE A 172 -3.12 -6.28 15.49
N ILE A 173 -3.75 -6.90 16.49
CA ILE A 173 -4.66 -6.26 17.44
C ILE A 173 -3.94 -5.18 18.25
N THR A 174 -2.73 -5.46 18.72
CA THR A 174 -1.95 -4.49 19.52
C THR A 174 -1.62 -3.23 18.72
N TYR A 175 -1.52 -3.32 17.40
CA TYR A 175 -1.29 -2.19 16.52
C TYR A 175 -2.58 -1.47 16.11
N TRP A 176 -3.63 -2.21 15.72
CA TRP A 176 -4.83 -1.65 15.09
C TRP A 176 -5.96 -1.32 16.06
N ALA A 177 -6.16 -2.08 17.14
CA ALA A 177 -7.25 -1.82 18.08
C ALA A 177 -7.18 -0.41 18.70
N PRO A 178 -6.02 0.14 19.11
CA PRO A 178 -5.94 1.52 19.59
C PRO A 178 -6.40 2.55 18.55
N ARG A 179 -6.16 2.30 17.26
CA ARG A 179 -6.57 3.19 16.15
C ARG A 179 -8.07 3.12 15.91
N ILE A 180 -8.64 1.93 15.90
CA ILE A 180 -10.10 1.74 15.82
C ILE A 180 -10.78 2.44 17.00
N ARG A 181 -10.24 2.28 18.22
CA ARG A 181 -10.77 2.88 19.45
C ARG A 181 -10.60 4.39 19.54
N ALA A 182 -9.83 5.02 18.66
CA ALA A 182 -9.72 6.47 18.59
C ALA A 182 -11.03 7.15 18.17
N ASN A 183 -11.87 6.44 17.41
CA ASN A 183 -13.20 6.89 17.00
C ASN A 183 -14.29 6.25 17.89
N GLU A 184 -15.47 6.86 17.95
CA GLU A 184 -16.65 6.25 18.59
C GLU A 184 -17.14 5.05 17.77
N TYR A 185 -17.17 5.23 16.44
CA TYR A 185 -17.44 4.17 15.47
C TYR A 185 -16.40 4.22 14.35
N THR A 186 -15.99 3.05 13.89
CA THR A 186 -15.03 2.90 12.79
C THR A 186 -15.60 1.94 11.75
N PHE A 187 -15.57 2.36 10.49
CA PHE A 187 -15.75 1.43 9.39
C PHE A 187 -14.47 0.61 9.22
N VAL A 188 -14.62 -0.70 9.15
CA VAL A 188 -13.53 -1.67 8.96
C VAL A 188 -13.87 -2.60 7.81
N SER A 189 -12.94 -2.82 6.91
CA SER A 189 -13.05 -3.75 5.79
C SER A 189 -11.76 -4.53 5.62
N PHE A 190 -11.86 -5.79 5.23
CA PHE A 190 -10.72 -6.66 4.92
C PHE A 190 -10.76 -7.04 3.44
N ASP A 191 -9.97 -6.35 2.62
CA ASP A 191 -9.85 -6.63 1.20
C ASP A 191 -8.41 -6.37 0.73
N ALA A 192 -7.71 -7.45 0.42
CA ALA A 192 -6.34 -7.38 -0.09
C ALA A 192 -6.25 -7.30 -1.62
N SER A 193 -7.36 -7.28 -2.35
CA SER A 193 -7.36 -7.44 -3.81
C SER A 193 -6.58 -6.35 -4.54
N SER A 194 -6.87 -5.07 -4.27
CA SER A 194 -6.15 -3.94 -4.90
C SER A 194 -4.72 -3.80 -4.38
N TYR A 195 -4.50 -4.13 -3.11
CA TYR A 195 -3.18 -4.17 -2.50
C TYR A 195 -2.29 -5.24 -3.13
N ALA A 196 -2.82 -6.44 -3.33
CA ALA A 196 -2.07 -7.57 -3.90
C ALA A 196 -1.66 -7.38 -5.37
N GLN A 197 -2.30 -6.47 -6.08
CA GLN A 197 -1.90 -6.11 -7.45
C GLN A 197 -0.61 -5.28 -7.49
N GLN A 198 -0.32 -4.54 -6.42
CA GLN A 198 0.81 -3.61 -6.34
C GLN A 198 1.95 -4.12 -5.48
N VAL A 199 1.69 -5.14 -4.67
CA VAL A 199 2.64 -5.70 -3.71
C VAL A 199 2.76 -7.19 -3.94
N THR A 200 3.92 -7.61 -4.43
CA THR A 200 4.19 -9.02 -4.73
C THR A 200 5.44 -9.51 -4.01
N TYR A 201 5.41 -10.80 -3.66
CA TYR A 201 6.55 -11.49 -3.07
C TYR A 201 6.94 -12.67 -3.94
N SER A 202 8.23 -12.89 -4.03
CA SER A 202 8.80 -14.10 -4.59
C SER A 202 9.83 -14.70 -3.65
N PHE A 203 9.93 -16.02 -3.68
CA PHE A 203 10.83 -16.78 -2.83
C PHE A 203 11.68 -17.69 -3.69
N ALA A 204 12.95 -17.85 -3.34
CA ALA A 204 13.84 -18.80 -3.99
C ALA A 204 14.69 -19.52 -2.93
N ASP A 205 15.12 -20.76 -3.25
CA ASP A 205 16.06 -21.51 -2.43
C ASP A 205 17.53 -21.05 -2.68
N GLU A 206 18.47 -21.67 -1.98
CA GLU A 206 19.91 -21.37 -2.11
C GLU A 206 20.47 -21.57 -3.53
N ALA A 207 19.84 -22.45 -4.31
CA ALA A 207 20.20 -22.68 -5.71
C ALA A 207 19.57 -21.64 -6.66
N GLY A 208 18.77 -20.70 -6.15
CA GLY A 208 18.04 -19.72 -6.94
C GLY A 208 16.79 -20.29 -7.60
N LYS A 209 16.37 -21.50 -7.26
CA LYS A 209 15.14 -22.11 -7.77
C LYS A 209 13.94 -21.49 -7.04
N GLN A 210 12.94 -21.08 -7.81
CA GLN A 210 11.70 -20.54 -7.27
C GLN A 210 11.02 -21.53 -6.31
N VAL A 211 10.60 -21.01 -5.15
CA VAL A 211 9.81 -21.70 -4.15
C VAL A 211 8.45 -21.03 -4.09
N VAL A 212 7.41 -21.80 -4.34
CA VAL A 212 6.03 -21.30 -4.25
C VAL A 212 5.46 -21.75 -2.90
N PRO A 213 4.89 -20.83 -2.08
CA PRO A 213 4.21 -21.23 -0.86
C PRO A 213 3.01 -22.14 -1.17
N ASP A 214 2.83 -23.20 -0.37
CA ASP A 214 1.65 -24.06 -0.44
C ASP A 214 0.41 -23.32 0.08
N THR A 215 0.62 -22.38 1.01
CA THR A 215 -0.43 -21.52 1.56
C THR A 215 0.09 -20.09 1.66
N PHE A 216 -0.64 -19.12 1.10
CA PHE A 216 -0.36 -17.71 1.28
C PHE A 216 -1.62 -17.00 1.78
N ILE A 217 -1.62 -16.63 3.06
CA ILE A 217 -2.70 -15.87 3.70
C ILE A 217 -2.35 -14.39 3.65
N ARG A 218 -3.21 -13.57 3.06
CA ARG A 218 -3.03 -12.12 2.99
C ARG A 218 -4.23 -11.41 3.59
N VAL A 219 -4.00 -10.63 4.64
CA VAL A 219 -5.02 -9.84 5.35
C VAL A 219 -4.64 -8.37 5.25
N PHE A 220 -5.44 -7.60 4.53
CA PHE A 220 -5.25 -6.17 4.43
C PHE A 220 -6.51 -5.45 4.90
N MET A 221 -6.38 -4.63 5.95
CA MET A 221 -7.48 -3.90 6.56
C MET A 221 -7.52 -2.45 6.06
N THR A 222 -8.68 -1.98 5.67
CA THR A 222 -8.96 -0.55 5.47
C THR A 222 -9.86 -0.09 6.60
N MET A 223 -9.50 1.01 7.28
CA MET A 223 -10.34 1.62 8.28
C MET A 223 -10.55 3.11 8.02
N ARG A 224 -11.68 3.64 8.44
CA ARG A 224 -11.99 5.07 8.48
C ARG A 224 -13.03 5.38 9.54
N LYS A 225 -13.09 6.64 9.97
CA LYS A 225 -14.15 7.10 10.88
C LYS A 225 -15.53 6.82 10.29
N ALA A 226 -16.45 6.42 11.15
CA ALA A 226 -17.86 6.19 10.82
C ALA A 226 -18.78 6.77 11.89
N GLU A 227 -20.08 6.73 11.62
CA GLU A 227 -21.14 7.11 12.57
C GLU A 227 -21.98 5.87 12.90
N ALA A 228 -22.68 5.86 14.04
CA ALA A 228 -23.58 4.75 14.41
C ALA A 228 -24.65 4.47 13.34
N SER A 229 -25.07 5.50 12.60
CA SER A 229 -26.04 5.42 11.52
C SER A 229 -25.46 5.01 10.17
N THR A 230 -24.15 4.80 10.06
CA THR A 230 -23.51 4.41 8.80
C THR A 230 -24.00 3.03 8.37
N VAL A 231 -24.64 2.97 7.20
CA VAL A 231 -25.14 1.71 6.63
C VAL A 231 -24.09 1.13 5.69
N VAL A 232 -23.72 -0.12 5.90
CA VAL A 232 -22.76 -0.86 5.09
C VAL A 232 -23.27 -2.26 4.79
N THR A 233 -22.86 -2.83 3.66
CA THR A 233 -23.07 -4.25 3.37
C THR A 233 -22.00 -5.05 4.11
N PRO A 234 -22.35 -5.96 5.00
CA PRO A 234 -21.38 -6.80 5.70
C PRO A 234 -20.56 -7.64 4.73
N GLN A 235 -19.27 -7.82 5.04
CA GLN A 235 -18.43 -8.78 4.31
C GLN A 235 -18.73 -10.21 4.77
N ASN A 236 -18.77 -11.13 3.80
CA ASN A 236 -18.80 -12.56 4.04
C ASN A 236 -17.44 -13.12 3.63
N PHE A 237 -16.74 -13.73 4.59
CA PHE A 237 -15.48 -14.41 4.30
C PHE A 237 -15.77 -15.84 3.83
N ALA A 238 -14.91 -16.32 2.91
CA ALA A 238 -14.88 -17.74 2.57
C ALA A 238 -14.50 -18.57 3.82
N SER A 239 -14.48 -19.89 3.70
CA SER A 239 -13.97 -20.75 4.78
C SER A 239 -12.56 -20.35 5.17
N THR A 240 -12.24 -20.42 6.47
CA THR A 240 -10.90 -20.16 7.01
C THR A 240 -9.84 -20.93 6.21
N PRO A 241 -8.79 -20.29 5.69
CA PRO A 241 -7.73 -20.97 4.95
C PRO A 241 -7.07 -22.05 5.80
N THR A 242 -6.92 -23.25 5.26
CA THR A 242 -6.17 -24.32 5.90
C THR A 242 -4.68 -24.15 5.61
N ARG A 243 -3.86 -24.02 6.64
CA ARG A 243 -2.41 -23.93 6.51
C ARG A 243 -1.84 -25.31 6.18
N SER A 244 -1.04 -25.39 5.13
CA SER A 244 -0.36 -26.60 4.71
C SER A 244 1.00 -26.28 4.11
N GLY A 245 1.95 -27.20 4.25
CA GLY A 245 3.28 -27.06 3.64
C GLY A 245 4.01 -25.79 4.07
N PHE A 246 4.72 -25.18 3.12
CA PHE A 246 5.32 -23.87 3.33
C PHE A 246 4.22 -22.81 3.34
N THR A 247 3.94 -22.29 4.53
CA THR A 247 2.92 -21.26 4.74
C THR A 247 3.55 -19.88 4.87
N VAL A 248 3.00 -18.93 4.12
CA VAL A 248 3.34 -17.50 4.22
C VAL A 248 2.10 -16.76 4.71
N VAL A 249 2.29 -15.85 5.64
CA VAL A 249 1.23 -14.98 6.16
C VAL A 249 1.67 -13.54 6.05
N GLU A 250 0.84 -12.71 5.45
CA GLU A 250 1.02 -11.27 5.42
C GLU A 250 -0.21 -10.58 5.99
N TRP A 251 0.02 -9.61 6.85
CA TRP A 251 -1.04 -8.68 7.23
C TRP A 251 -0.56 -7.23 7.24
N GLY A 252 -1.46 -6.33 6.96
CA GLY A 252 -1.26 -4.89 6.98
C GLY A 252 -2.58 -4.16 6.94
N GLY A 253 -2.54 -2.86 6.72
CA GLY A 253 -3.76 -2.08 6.55
C GLY A 253 -3.49 -0.61 6.23
N THR A 254 -4.58 0.15 6.10
CA THR A 254 -4.56 1.59 5.87
C THR A 254 -5.65 2.29 6.66
N GLU A 255 -5.42 3.58 6.94
CA GLU A 255 -6.39 4.50 7.54
C GLU A 255 -6.72 5.59 6.51
N GLN A 256 -8.02 5.78 6.19
CA GLN A 256 -8.55 6.72 5.20
C GLN A 256 -9.26 7.91 5.87
#